data_1c67eefe8c321df70105825f7129666c
#
_entry.id   1c67eefe8c321df70105825f7129666c
#
_cell.length_a   1.000
_cell.length_b   1.000
_cell.length_c   1.000
_cell.angle_alpha   90.00
_cell.angle_beta   90.00
_cell.angle_gamma   90.00
#
_symmetry.space_group_name_H-M   'P 1'
#
loop_
_entity.id
_entity.type
_entity.pdbx_description
1 polymer ?
#
loop_
_entity_poly.entity_id
_entity_poly.type
_entity_poly.pdbx_seq_one_letter_code
_entity_poly.pdbx_strand_id
1 'polypeptide(L)'
;RGLGDVYKRQPQLMRRALEYAKGMDVLLAQHAEDDRMTGGASAHEGETAAKLGLRGWPRVAEESIVARDALLARDYGNRVHICHASTQGTVELLKWAKEQDIPLTAEVTPHHLLMTDDKLRTYDGLFRVNPPLREQRDTEALREALLNGTIDCVATDHAPHGSEDK
;
A
#
# COMPACT_ATOMS: atom_id res chain seq x y z
N ARG A 1 3.59 0.36 22.85
CA ARG A 1 2.58 0.21 21.76
C ARG A 1 1.31 0.90 22.25
N GLY A 2 1.02 2.09 21.68
CA GLY A 2 -0.14 2.87 22.08
C GLY A 2 -1.44 2.23 21.57
N LEU A 3 -2.50 2.32 22.35
CA LEU A 3 -3.87 1.91 22.00
C LEU A 3 -4.34 2.48 20.63
N GLY A 4 -3.70 3.53 20.13
CA GLY A 4 -4.01 4.15 18.84
C GLY A 4 -3.80 3.27 17.62
N ASP A 5 -2.82 2.36 17.61
CA ASP A 5 -2.52 1.52 16.45
C ASP A 5 -3.47 0.33 16.29
N VAL A 6 -3.99 -0.20 17.40
CA VAL A 6 -4.97 -1.30 17.37
C VAL A 6 -6.30 -0.85 16.76
N TYR A 7 -6.68 0.41 16.95
CA TYR A 7 -7.95 0.94 16.45
C TYR A 7 -7.88 1.41 14.99
N LYS A 8 -6.74 1.86 14.49
CA LYS A 8 -6.57 2.34 13.10
C LYS A 8 -6.80 1.25 12.04
N ARG A 9 -6.69 0.00 12.43
CA ARG A 9 -6.71 -1.17 11.54
C ARG A 9 -8.04 -1.92 11.49
N GLN A 10 -9.05 -1.49 12.27
CA GLN A 10 -10.36 -2.10 12.23
C GLN A 10 -11.27 -1.42 11.19
N PRO A 11 -12.03 -2.19 10.37
CA PRO A 11 -12.98 -1.63 9.39
C PRO A 11 -13.92 -0.59 10.00
N GLN A 12 -14.37 -0.84 11.23
CA GLN A 12 -15.26 0.05 11.97
C GLN A 12 -14.60 1.41 12.30
N LEU A 13 -13.28 1.45 12.55
CA LEU A 13 -12.61 2.70 12.85
C LEU A 13 -12.47 3.55 11.58
N MET A 14 -12.07 2.95 10.45
CA MET A 14 -12.01 3.67 9.18
C MET A 14 -13.39 4.21 8.79
N ARG A 15 -14.43 3.41 8.95
CA ARG A 15 -15.81 3.86 8.76
C ARG A 15 -16.13 5.09 9.61
N ARG A 16 -15.83 5.06 10.92
CA ARG A 16 -16.07 6.20 11.82
C ARG A 16 -15.22 7.42 11.46
N ALA A 17 -13.98 7.22 11.02
CA ALA A 17 -13.12 8.30 10.56
C ALA A 17 -13.74 9.02 9.35
N LEU A 18 -14.28 8.26 8.40
CA LEU A 18 -14.98 8.82 7.23
C LEU A 18 -16.28 9.52 7.63
N GLU A 19 -17.08 8.93 8.54
CA GLU A 19 -18.28 9.59 9.10
C GLU A 19 -17.93 10.93 9.76
N TYR A 20 -16.88 10.96 10.58
CA TYR A 20 -16.43 12.18 11.25
C TYR A 20 -15.86 13.23 10.29
N ALA A 21 -15.09 12.78 9.29
CA ALA A 21 -14.50 13.66 8.28
C ALA A 21 -15.53 14.22 7.28
N LYS A 22 -16.73 13.65 7.27
CA LYS A 22 -17.81 14.11 6.37
C LYS A 22 -18.18 15.56 6.68
N GLY A 23 -18.04 16.43 5.70
CA GLY A 23 -18.29 17.86 5.87
C GLY A 23 -17.09 18.70 6.31
N MET A 24 -15.93 18.08 6.56
CA MET A 24 -14.69 18.80 6.90
C MET A 24 -13.81 19.09 5.67
N ASP A 25 -14.14 18.54 4.52
CA ASP A 25 -13.33 18.61 3.28
C ASP A 25 -11.86 18.20 3.49
N VAL A 26 -11.62 17.15 4.27
CA VAL A 26 -10.30 16.61 4.53
C VAL A 26 -10.03 15.38 3.66
N LEU A 27 -8.75 15.17 3.32
CA LEU A 27 -8.25 13.97 2.66
C LEU A 27 -7.77 12.98 3.73
N LEU A 28 -8.24 11.75 3.67
CA LEU A 28 -7.77 10.66 4.53
C LEU A 28 -6.69 9.87 3.79
N ALA A 29 -5.45 9.94 4.26
CA ALA A 29 -4.34 9.17 3.69
C ALA A 29 -4.21 7.83 4.42
N GLN A 30 -4.15 6.75 3.64
CA GLN A 30 -4.13 5.38 4.13
C GLN A 30 -2.84 4.66 3.75
N HIS A 31 -2.12 4.18 4.77
CA HIS A 31 -1.13 3.11 4.64
C HIS A 31 -1.90 1.78 4.60
N ALA A 32 -2.02 1.19 3.41
CA ALA A 32 -2.86 0.01 3.19
C ALA A 32 -2.13 -1.28 3.58
N GLU A 33 -2.35 -1.75 4.81
CA GLU A 33 -1.77 -2.98 5.33
C GLU A 33 -2.72 -3.67 6.31
N ASP A 34 -3.01 -4.97 6.11
CA ASP A 34 -3.55 -5.83 7.17
C ASP A 34 -2.39 -6.51 7.90
N ASP A 35 -2.04 -5.98 9.08
CA ASP A 35 -0.93 -6.44 9.92
C ASP A 35 -1.07 -7.87 10.43
N ARG A 36 -2.28 -8.40 10.44
CA ARG A 36 -2.51 -9.81 10.81
C ARG A 36 -2.01 -10.76 9.73
N MET A 37 -1.94 -10.31 8.48
CA MET A 37 -1.37 -11.06 7.37
C MET A 37 0.15 -10.85 7.24
N THR A 38 0.67 -9.70 7.68
CA THR A 38 2.05 -9.28 7.46
C THR A 38 2.97 -9.47 8.66
N GLY A 39 2.43 -9.86 9.82
CA GLY A 39 3.20 -9.94 11.08
C GLY A 39 4.51 -10.71 10.96
N GLY A 40 5.65 -10.01 11.12
CA GLY A 40 6.99 -10.56 10.99
C GLY A 40 7.46 -10.82 9.56
N ALA A 41 6.71 -10.42 8.53
CA ALA A 41 7.13 -10.49 7.14
C ALA A 41 8.21 -9.43 6.84
N SER A 42 9.13 -9.76 5.95
CA SER A 42 10.27 -8.90 5.59
C SER A 42 10.49 -8.77 4.09
N ALA A 43 9.76 -9.55 3.29
CA ALA A 43 9.90 -9.61 1.85
C ALA A 43 8.54 -9.88 1.20
N HIS A 44 8.39 -9.58 -0.07
CA HIS A 44 7.23 -10.01 -0.84
C HIS A 44 7.05 -11.53 -0.77
N GLU A 45 5.81 -12.01 -0.58
CA GLU A 45 5.48 -13.44 -0.63
C GLU A 45 5.61 -13.96 -2.06
N GLY A 46 6.71 -14.64 -2.35
CA GLY A 46 7.04 -15.12 -3.67
C GLY A 46 8.27 -16.04 -3.66
N GLU A 47 8.75 -16.35 -4.86
CA GLU A 47 9.87 -17.26 -5.05
C GLU A 47 11.15 -16.77 -4.38
N THR A 48 11.43 -15.45 -4.45
CA THR A 48 12.61 -14.85 -3.85
C THR A 48 12.60 -15.02 -2.33
N ALA A 49 11.52 -14.68 -1.66
CA ALA A 49 11.40 -14.86 -0.20
C ALA A 49 11.55 -16.32 0.22
N ALA A 50 10.91 -17.23 -0.52
CA ALA A 50 11.00 -18.67 -0.25
C ALA A 50 12.45 -19.20 -0.36
N LYS A 51 13.18 -18.79 -1.41
CA LYS A 51 14.59 -19.17 -1.60
C LYS A 51 15.53 -18.61 -0.54
N LEU A 52 15.22 -17.42 -0.02
CA LEU A 52 16.02 -16.74 1.00
C LEU A 52 15.64 -17.12 2.44
N GLY A 53 14.60 -17.94 2.63
CA GLY A 53 14.08 -18.27 3.95
C GLY A 53 13.43 -17.09 4.68
N LEU A 54 12.98 -16.08 3.95
CA LEU A 54 12.32 -14.89 4.49
C LEU A 54 10.82 -15.11 4.59
N ARG A 55 10.20 -14.55 5.63
CA ARG A 55 8.75 -14.59 5.78
C ARG A 55 8.09 -13.67 4.76
N GLY A 56 7.14 -14.23 4.01
CA GLY A 56 6.46 -13.56 2.93
C GLY A 56 5.38 -12.57 3.40
N TRP A 57 5.25 -11.47 2.65
CA TRP A 57 4.24 -10.44 2.77
C TRP A 57 3.27 -10.55 1.59
N PRO A 58 2.06 -11.08 1.78
CA PRO A 58 1.13 -11.33 0.70
C PRO A 58 0.60 -10.02 0.10
N ARG A 59 0.35 -10.01 -1.20
CA ARG A 59 -0.27 -8.87 -1.91
C ARG A 59 -1.63 -8.51 -1.31
N VAL A 60 -2.41 -9.52 -1.01
CA VAL A 60 -3.78 -9.36 -0.48
C VAL A 60 -3.83 -8.57 0.83
N ALA A 61 -2.74 -8.48 1.58
CA ALA A 61 -2.66 -7.65 2.78
C ALA A 61 -2.81 -6.15 2.47
N GLU A 62 -2.34 -5.68 1.31
CA GLU A 62 -2.54 -4.34 0.80
C GLU A 62 -3.90 -4.24 0.08
N GLU A 63 -4.15 -5.13 -0.86
CA GLU A 63 -5.31 -5.11 -1.75
C GLU A 63 -6.65 -5.16 -1.01
N SER A 64 -6.75 -5.97 0.05
CA SER A 64 -7.98 -6.06 0.85
C SER A 64 -8.31 -4.75 1.59
N ILE A 65 -7.29 -4.01 2.02
CA ILE A 65 -7.46 -2.71 2.66
C ILE A 65 -7.87 -1.65 1.62
N VAL A 66 -7.23 -1.64 0.46
CA VAL A 66 -7.59 -0.74 -0.65
C VAL A 66 -9.03 -0.97 -1.10
N ALA A 67 -9.44 -2.23 -1.30
CA ALA A 67 -10.81 -2.59 -1.68
C ALA A 67 -11.82 -2.13 -0.64
N ARG A 68 -11.55 -2.36 0.66
CA ARG A 68 -12.39 -1.90 1.76
C ARG A 68 -12.55 -0.38 1.73
N ASP A 69 -11.45 0.34 1.59
CA ASP A 69 -11.45 1.80 1.69
C ASP A 69 -12.09 2.44 0.46
N ALA A 70 -11.95 1.84 -0.72
CA ALA A 70 -12.67 2.25 -1.93
C ALA A 70 -14.20 2.13 -1.74
N LEU A 71 -14.68 1.00 -1.20
CA LEU A 71 -16.09 0.80 -0.91
C LEU A 71 -16.61 1.80 0.14
N LEU A 72 -15.85 2.07 1.19
CA LEU A 72 -16.20 3.06 2.20
C LEU A 72 -16.20 4.48 1.62
N ALA A 73 -15.20 4.84 0.81
CA ALA A 73 -15.14 6.14 0.14
C ALA A 73 -16.37 6.37 -0.76
N ARG A 74 -16.81 5.33 -1.48
CA ARG A 74 -18.02 5.36 -2.30
C ARG A 74 -19.27 5.64 -1.46
N ASP A 75 -19.44 4.94 -0.35
CA ASP A 75 -20.65 5.04 0.48
C ASP A 75 -20.72 6.35 1.25
N TYR A 76 -19.58 6.88 1.71
CA TYR A 76 -19.51 8.12 2.50
C TYR A 76 -19.24 9.38 1.67
N GLY A 77 -18.72 9.24 0.45
CA GLY A 77 -18.38 10.35 -0.44
C GLY A 77 -17.14 11.15 0.00
N ASN A 78 -16.30 10.59 0.89
CA ASN A 78 -15.08 11.24 1.35
C ASN A 78 -13.91 10.94 0.42
N ARG A 79 -12.97 11.88 0.34
CA ARG A 79 -11.71 11.69 -0.38
C ARG A 79 -10.77 10.80 0.43
N VAL A 80 -10.31 9.72 -0.20
CA VAL A 80 -9.29 8.82 0.37
C VAL A 80 -8.09 8.77 -0.55
N HIS A 81 -6.90 8.77 0.00
CA HIS A 81 -5.63 8.64 -0.71
C HIS A 81 -4.90 7.37 -0.26
N ILE A 82 -4.54 6.53 -1.20
CA ILE A 82 -3.75 5.33 -0.95
C ILE A 82 -2.27 5.70 -1.06
N CYS A 83 -1.57 5.63 0.08
CA CYS A 83 -0.13 5.86 0.11
C CYS A 83 0.61 4.68 -0.52
N HIS A 84 1.74 4.98 -1.18
CA HIS A 84 2.75 4.04 -1.66
C HIS A 84 2.20 2.69 -2.20
N ALA A 85 1.25 2.74 -3.14
CA ALA A 85 0.72 1.55 -3.82
C ALA A 85 1.85 0.67 -4.35
N SER A 86 1.78 -0.65 -4.13
CA SER A 86 2.89 -1.55 -4.46
C SER A 86 2.52 -2.75 -5.32
N THR A 87 1.24 -3.07 -5.51
CA THR A 87 0.81 -4.29 -6.20
C THR A 87 -0.01 -4.02 -7.47
N GLN A 88 0.05 -4.96 -8.41
CA GLN A 88 -0.82 -4.95 -9.59
C GLN A 88 -2.31 -4.98 -9.20
N GLY A 89 -2.69 -5.77 -8.18
CA GLY A 89 -4.08 -5.84 -7.74
C GLY A 89 -4.59 -4.51 -7.16
N THR A 90 -3.71 -3.74 -6.49
CA THR A 90 -4.04 -2.36 -6.09
C THR A 90 -4.31 -1.47 -7.31
N VAL A 91 -3.50 -1.59 -8.38
CA VAL A 91 -3.75 -0.85 -9.64
C VAL A 91 -5.12 -1.20 -10.24
N GLU A 92 -5.48 -2.48 -10.26
CA GLU A 92 -6.79 -2.94 -10.77
C GLU A 92 -7.95 -2.36 -9.94
N LEU A 93 -7.81 -2.31 -8.62
CA LEU A 93 -8.79 -1.70 -7.72
C LEU A 93 -8.90 -0.17 -7.92
N LEU A 94 -7.78 0.52 -8.10
CA LEU A 94 -7.76 1.96 -8.40
C LEU A 94 -8.44 2.26 -9.74
N LYS A 95 -8.17 1.47 -10.77
CA LYS A 95 -8.82 1.60 -12.07
C LYS A 95 -10.33 1.43 -11.94
N TRP A 96 -10.78 0.37 -11.28
CA TRP A 96 -12.20 0.15 -10.99
C TRP A 96 -12.81 1.33 -10.21
N ALA A 97 -12.11 1.85 -9.20
CA ALA A 97 -12.61 2.97 -8.41
C ALA A 97 -12.80 4.25 -9.27
N LYS A 98 -11.86 4.54 -10.17
CA LYS A 98 -11.96 5.68 -11.11
C LYS A 98 -13.10 5.49 -12.11
N GLU A 99 -13.31 4.28 -12.63
CA GLU A 99 -14.45 3.97 -13.52
C GLU A 99 -15.82 4.12 -12.84
N GLN A 100 -15.86 4.09 -11.51
CA GLN A 100 -17.07 4.28 -10.70
C GLN A 100 -17.16 5.69 -10.08
N ASP A 101 -16.31 6.63 -10.49
CA ASP A 101 -16.24 7.99 -9.92
C ASP A 101 -16.08 8.01 -8.39
N ILE A 102 -15.44 6.98 -7.82
CA ILE A 102 -15.13 6.93 -6.39
C ILE A 102 -14.00 7.93 -6.10
N PRO A 103 -14.12 8.79 -5.06
CA PRO A 103 -13.12 9.82 -4.73
C PRO A 103 -11.87 9.19 -4.08
N LEU A 104 -11.18 8.34 -4.84
CA LEU A 104 -9.97 7.63 -4.47
C LEU A 104 -8.80 8.10 -5.33
N THR A 105 -7.71 8.50 -4.67
CA THR A 105 -6.43 8.82 -5.31
C THR A 105 -5.33 7.93 -4.77
N ALA A 106 -4.20 7.85 -5.45
CA ALA A 106 -3.08 7.04 -5.00
C ALA A 106 -1.73 7.62 -5.43
N GLU A 107 -0.71 7.26 -4.68
CA GLU A 107 0.69 7.55 -5.00
C GLU A 107 1.49 6.25 -5.14
N VAL A 108 2.63 6.36 -5.81
CA VAL A 108 3.64 5.30 -5.92
C VAL A 108 5.01 5.87 -5.58
N THR A 109 5.89 5.04 -5.03
CA THR A 109 7.25 5.49 -4.71
C THR A 109 8.24 5.20 -5.84
N PRO A 110 9.36 5.95 -5.94
CA PRO A 110 10.40 5.68 -6.92
C PRO A 110 10.96 4.25 -6.83
N HIS A 111 11.13 3.72 -5.63
CA HIS A 111 11.68 2.37 -5.46
C HIS A 111 10.71 1.28 -5.92
N HIS A 112 9.39 1.43 -5.77
CA HIS A 112 8.41 0.50 -6.33
C HIS A 112 8.29 0.59 -7.86
N LEU A 113 8.64 1.72 -8.46
CA LEU A 113 8.71 1.87 -9.92
C LEU A 113 9.97 1.26 -10.53
N LEU A 114 11.09 1.18 -9.78
CA LEU A 114 12.40 0.91 -10.37
C LEU A 114 13.05 -0.39 -9.90
N MET A 115 12.62 -0.95 -8.76
CA MET A 115 13.25 -2.09 -8.12
C MET A 115 12.25 -3.24 -7.92
N THR A 116 12.78 -4.45 -7.90
CA THR A 116 12.04 -5.67 -7.60
C THR A 116 12.61 -6.36 -6.36
N ASP A 117 11.89 -7.35 -5.86
CA ASP A 117 12.28 -8.19 -4.73
C ASP A 117 13.60 -8.95 -4.94
N ASP A 118 14.08 -9.06 -6.19
CA ASP A 118 15.42 -9.59 -6.51
C ASP A 118 16.57 -8.86 -5.77
N LYS A 119 16.37 -7.58 -5.41
CA LYS A 119 17.35 -6.81 -4.63
C LYS A 119 17.63 -7.42 -3.25
N LEU A 120 16.67 -8.16 -2.69
CA LEU A 120 16.84 -8.85 -1.41
C LEU A 120 17.83 -10.03 -1.43
N ARG A 121 18.24 -10.49 -2.62
CA ARG A 121 19.26 -11.57 -2.76
C ARG A 121 20.61 -11.21 -2.14
N THR A 122 20.88 -9.93 -1.94
CA THR A 122 22.10 -9.45 -1.27
C THR A 122 22.02 -9.49 0.26
N TYR A 123 20.83 -9.70 0.83
CA TYR A 123 20.52 -9.53 2.26
C TYR A 123 20.87 -8.14 2.80
N ASP A 124 20.99 -7.14 1.93
CA ASP A 124 21.19 -5.76 2.34
C ASP A 124 19.86 -5.18 2.87
N GLY A 125 19.83 -4.81 4.14
CA GLY A 125 18.69 -4.22 4.81
C GLY A 125 18.20 -2.91 4.17
N LEU A 126 19.02 -2.27 3.34
CA LEU A 126 18.62 -1.09 2.58
C LEU A 126 17.39 -1.35 1.68
N PHE A 127 17.25 -2.58 1.17
CA PHE A 127 16.14 -2.98 0.32
C PHE A 127 14.92 -3.50 1.09
N ARG A 128 14.98 -3.55 2.41
CA ARG A 128 13.84 -3.86 3.26
C ARG A 128 13.00 -2.60 3.46
N VAL A 129 11.89 -2.52 2.76
CA VAL A 129 10.95 -1.39 2.79
C VAL A 129 9.53 -1.88 3.11
N ASN A 130 8.66 -0.97 3.50
CA ASN A 130 7.24 -1.21 3.77
C ASN A 130 6.39 -0.20 2.97
N PRO A 131 5.56 -0.66 2.01
CA PRO A 131 5.39 -2.04 1.53
C PRO A 131 6.68 -2.64 0.95
N PRO A 132 6.80 -4.00 0.88
CA PRO A 132 8.01 -4.61 0.33
C PRO A 132 8.13 -4.37 -1.17
N LEU A 133 9.37 -4.40 -1.68
CA LEU A 133 9.61 -4.49 -3.12
C LEU A 133 8.90 -5.73 -3.65
N ARG A 134 8.21 -5.58 -4.79
CA ARG A 134 7.39 -6.63 -5.40
C ARG A 134 8.08 -7.25 -6.62
N GLU A 135 7.38 -8.13 -7.30
CA GLU A 135 7.84 -8.75 -8.54
C GLU A 135 7.77 -7.80 -9.74
N GLN A 136 8.41 -8.20 -10.82
CA GLN A 136 8.48 -7.42 -12.06
C GLN A 136 7.08 -7.01 -12.59
N ARG A 137 6.10 -7.92 -12.54
CA ARG A 137 4.73 -7.63 -12.99
C ARG A 137 4.06 -6.49 -12.23
N ASP A 138 4.34 -6.39 -10.91
CA ASP A 138 3.80 -5.30 -10.08
C ASP A 138 4.45 -3.97 -10.48
N THR A 139 5.77 -3.95 -10.65
CA THR A 139 6.52 -2.78 -11.09
C THR A 139 6.06 -2.28 -12.47
N GLU A 140 5.81 -3.19 -13.41
CA GLU A 140 5.30 -2.85 -14.74
C GLU A 140 3.88 -2.26 -14.67
N ALA A 141 2.98 -2.88 -13.90
CA ALA A 141 1.63 -2.40 -13.69
C ALA A 141 1.60 -0.99 -13.05
N LEU A 142 2.47 -0.74 -12.06
CA LEU A 142 2.60 0.57 -11.41
C LEU A 142 3.08 1.65 -12.38
N ARG A 143 4.06 1.34 -13.25
CA ARG A 143 4.56 2.27 -14.29
C ARG A 143 3.46 2.62 -15.27
N GLU A 144 2.75 1.62 -15.79
CA GLU A 144 1.63 1.84 -16.71
C GLU A 144 0.53 2.67 -16.04
N ALA A 145 0.19 2.37 -14.78
CA ALA A 145 -0.81 3.09 -14.01
C ALA A 145 -0.45 4.57 -13.78
N LEU A 146 0.84 4.87 -13.55
CA LEU A 146 1.31 6.24 -13.45
C LEU A 146 1.23 6.97 -14.79
N LEU A 147 1.61 6.32 -15.89
CA LEU A 147 1.58 6.92 -17.23
C LEU A 147 0.17 7.19 -17.75
N ASN A 148 -0.79 6.33 -17.43
CA ASN A 148 -2.18 6.48 -17.88
C ASN A 148 -3.08 7.25 -16.90
N GLY A 149 -2.54 7.72 -15.77
CA GLY A 149 -3.26 8.51 -14.77
C GLY A 149 -4.13 7.68 -13.81
N THR A 150 -3.98 6.37 -13.76
CA THR A 150 -4.63 5.53 -12.74
C THR A 150 -4.02 5.80 -11.35
N ILE A 151 -2.69 6.01 -11.28
CA ILE A 151 -1.99 6.55 -10.13
C ILE A 151 -1.75 8.04 -10.35
N ASP A 152 -1.97 8.86 -9.32
CA ASP A 152 -2.08 10.32 -9.43
C ASP A 152 -0.73 11.03 -9.27
N CYS A 153 0.18 10.47 -8.46
CA CYS A 153 1.47 11.11 -8.18
C CYS A 153 2.56 10.13 -7.73
N VAL A 154 3.78 10.67 -7.64
CA VAL A 154 4.93 9.99 -7.06
C VAL A 154 5.27 10.67 -5.74
N ALA A 155 5.44 9.86 -4.67
CA ALA A 155 5.90 10.33 -3.37
C ALA A 155 7.11 9.53 -2.92
N THR A 156 8.03 10.15 -2.19
CA THR A 156 9.29 9.52 -1.82
C THR A 156 9.18 8.54 -0.67
N ASP A 157 8.17 8.72 0.17
CA ASP A 157 8.04 7.99 1.45
C ASP A 157 9.34 8.04 2.28
N HIS A 158 9.95 9.24 2.35
CA HIS A 158 11.24 9.46 2.99
C HIS A 158 11.14 9.30 4.51
N ALA A 159 11.45 8.10 5.00
CA ALA A 159 11.49 7.74 6.41
C ALA A 159 12.85 7.09 6.74
N PRO A 160 13.89 7.87 7.03
CA PRO A 160 15.22 7.33 7.28
C PRO A 160 15.24 6.53 8.58
N HIS A 161 15.82 5.33 8.51
CA HIS A 161 16.04 4.44 9.62
C HIS A 161 17.53 4.22 9.84
N GLY A 162 17.96 4.02 11.09
CA GLY A 162 19.31 3.57 11.42
C GLY A 162 19.59 2.19 10.84
N SER A 163 20.88 1.87 10.62
CA SER A 163 21.28 0.53 10.14
C SER A 163 20.88 -0.59 11.11
N GLU A 164 20.72 -0.26 12.40
CA GLU A 164 20.30 -1.16 13.47
C GLU A 164 18.80 -1.50 13.45
N ASP A 165 17.99 -0.73 12.73
CA ASP A 165 16.54 -0.90 12.63
C ASP A 165 16.11 -1.73 11.41
N LYS A 166 17.10 -2.11 10.58
CA LYS A 166 16.85 -2.77 9.28
C LYS A 166 17.30 -4.21 9.22
#